data_a6a0422fe3ed4adb14dfcbcd887d3a33
#
_entry.id   a6a0422fe3ed4adb14dfcbcd887d3a33
#
_cell.length_a   1.000
_cell.length_b   1.000
_cell.length_c   1.000
_cell.angle_alpha   90.00
_cell.angle_beta   90.00
_cell.angle_gamma   90.00
#
_symmetry.space_group_name_H-M   'P 1'
#
loop_
_entity.id
_entity.type
_entity.pdbx_description
1 polymer ?
#
loop_
_entity_poly.entity_id
_entity_poly.type
_entity_poly.pdbx_seq_one_letter_code
_entity_poly.pdbx_strand_id
1 'polypeptide(L)'
;MWFHRRLGEILYAGCGVSRSEAGLRRALEEVRALREEFWADVKVVGGQARLNQELERALRVADFLELAEVMILDALDRRESAGAHFREEYATQGGEAQRNDEAWCSVSAWQTGPDGGHTRRSEPLSFSLVPMQVRDYR
;
A
#
# COMPACT_ATOMS: atom_id res chain seq x y z
N MET A 1 -2.84 14.18 -15.58
CA MET A 1 -3.07 14.41 -14.13
C MET A 1 -4.31 13.70 -13.58
N TRP A 2 -5.25 13.25 -14.39
CA TRP A 2 -6.48 12.58 -13.93
C TRP A 2 -6.15 11.25 -13.18
N PHE A 3 -5.38 10.36 -13.76
CA PHE A 3 -4.99 9.07 -13.16
C PHE A 3 -4.34 9.21 -11.78
N HIS A 4 -3.44 10.18 -11.60
CA HIS A 4 -2.81 10.43 -10.30
C HIS A 4 -3.84 10.83 -9.21
N ARG A 5 -4.81 11.68 -9.55
CA ARG A 5 -5.88 12.07 -8.62
C ARG A 5 -6.79 10.90 -8.29
N ARG A 6 -7.20 10.13 -9.31
CA ARG A 6 -8.05 8.96 -9.12
C ARG A 6 -7.38 7.91 -8.24
N LEU A 7 -6.08 7.65 -8.46
CA LEU A 7 -5.30 6.77 -7.59
C LEU A 7 -5.29 7.27 -6.14
N GLY A 8 -5.07 8.56 -5.93
CA GLY A 8 -5.09 9.17 -4.61
C GLY A 8 -6.45 9.01 -3.90
N GLU A 9 -7.57 9.18 -4.61
CA GLU A 9 -8.91 8.98 -4.08
C GLU A 9 -9.14 7.53 -3.64
N ILE A 10 -8.74 6.56 -4.48
CA ILE A 10 -8.86 5.13 -4.17
C ILE A 10 -8.06 4.77 -2.91
N LEU A 11 -6.80 5.19 -2.85
CA LEU A 11 -5.93 4.92 -1.72
C LEU A 11 -6.40 5.60 -0.43
N TYR A 12 -6.85 6.85 -0.52
CA TYR A 12 -7.37 7.57 0.63
C TYR A 12 -8.61 6.90 1.21
N ALA A 13 -9.53 6.45 0.36
CA ALA A 13 -10.77 5.82 0.78
C ALA A 13 -10.59 4.39 1.30
N GLY A 14 -9.70 3.58 0.69
CA GLY A 14 -9.59 2.15 0.98
C GLY A 14 -8.33 1.72 1.72
N CYS A 15 -7.23 2.50 1.63
CA CYS A 15 -5.94 2.20 2.24
C CYS A 15 -5.40 3.38 3.08
N GLY A 16 -6.27 4.24 3.59
CA GLY A 16 -5.95 5.38 4.44
C GLY A 16 -5.52 4.98 5.85
N VAL A 17 -5.85 5.81 6.84
CA VAL A 17 -5.49 5.59 8.24
C VAL A 17 -6.28 4.43 8.85
N SER A 18 -7.61 4.45 8.73
CA SER A 18 -8.47 3.35 9.14
C SER A 18 -8.76 2.46 7.94
N ARG A 19 -8.55 1.17 8.08
CA ARG A 19 -8.59 0.18 7.01
C ARG A 19 -9.49 -0.98 7.40
N SER A 20 -10.29 -1.45 6.46
CA SER A 20 -11.04 -2.71 6.60
C SER A 20 -10.69 -3.68 5.49
N GLU A 21 -10.84 -4.98 5.70
CA GLU A 21 -10.60 -5.98 4.66
C GLU A 21 -11.44 -5.71 3.42
N ALA A 22 -12.72 -5.39 3.62
CA ALA A 22 -13.63 -5.08 2.51
C ALA A 22 -13.20 -3.82 1.74
N GLY A 23 -12.76 -2.76 2.43
CA GLY A 23 -12.22 -1.54 1.84
C GLY A 23 -10.95 -1.78 1.05
N LEU A 24 -10.01 -2.54 1.62
CA LEU A 24 -8.75 -2.90 0.98
C LEU A 24 -8.96 -3.77 -0.28
N ARG A 25 -9.85 -4.78 -0.23
CA ARG A 25 -10.16 -5.61 -1.39
C ARG A 25 -10.75 -4.80 -2.53
N ARG A 26 -11.70 -3.93 -2.24
CA ARG A 26 -12.27 -3.01 -3.23
C ARG A 26 -11.20 -2.07 -3.81
N ALA A 27 -10.37 -1.47 -2.98
CA ALA A 27 -9.28 -0.61 -3.44
C ALA A 27 -8.31 -1.37 -4.34
N LEU A 28 -8.00 -2.63 -4.05
CA LEU A 28 -7.15 -3.48 -4.89
C LEU A 28 -7.74 -3.67 -6.29
N GLU A 29 -9.02 -3.99 -6.36
CA GLU A 29 -9.74 -4.14 -7.63
C GLU A 29 -9.76 -2.82 -8.43
N GLU A 30 -10.04 -1.69 -7.76
CA GLU A 30 -10.07 -0.37 -8.40
C GLU A 30 -8.67 0.06 -8.88
N VAL A 31 -7.59 -0.21 -8.13
CA VAL A 31 -6.21 0.09 -8.56
C VAL A 31 -5.82 -0.74 -9.77
N ARG A 32 -6.17 -2.03 -9.81
CA ARG A 32 -5.91 -2.90 -10.95
C ARG A 32 -6.64 -2.43 -12.21
N ALA A 33 -7.93 -2.12 -12.08
CA ALA A 33 -8.71 -1.57 -13.18
C ALA A 33 -8.15 -0.23 -13.67
N LEU A 34 -7.76 0.66 -12.75
CA LEU A 34 -7.15 1.94 -13.09
C LEU A 34 -5.80 1.78 -13.81
N ARG A 35 -5.00 0.75 -13.44
CA ARG A 35 -3.74 0.44 -14.13
C ARG A 35 -3.98 -0.05 -15.56
N GLU A 36 -4.98 -0.89 -15.78
CA GLU A 36 -5.36 -1.34 -17.12
C GLU A 36 -5.82 -0.14 -17.97
N GLU A 37 -6.68 0.72 -17.43
CA GLU A 37 -7.15 1.93 -18.10
C GLU A 37 -5.97 2.89 -18.41
N PHE A 38 -5.03 3.05 -17.47
CA PHE A 38 -3.85 3.88 -17.68
C PHE A 38 -3.06 3.42 -18.89
N TRP A 39 -2.72 2.15 -18.99
CA TRP A 39 -1.93 1.63 -20.10
C TRP A 39 -2.69 1.61 -21.43
N ALA A 40 -4.02 1.53 -21.40
CA ALA A 40 -4.86 1.58 -22.60
C ALA A 40 -5.05 3.00 -23.15
N ASP A 41 -5.13 4.03 -22.28
CA ASP A 41 -5.57 5.38 -22.70
C ASP A 41 -4.66 6.53 -22.24
N VAL A 42 -3.49 6.27 -21.65
CA VAL A 42 -2.58 7.34 -21.25
C VAL A 42 -2.09 8.10 -22.48
N LYS A 43 -2.28 9.42 -22.47
CA LYS A 43 -1.83 10.33 -23.54
C LYS A 43 -0.81 11.29 -22.99
N VAL A 44 0.38 11.28 -23.60
CA VAL A 44 1.47 12.17 -23.25
C VAL A 44 1.65 13.18 -24.36
N VAL A 45 1.46 14.45 -24.04
CA VAL A 45 1.69 15.56 -24.97
C VAL A 45 3.16 15.96 -24.93
N GLY A 46 3.69 16.42 -26.07
CA GLY A 46 5.07 16.88 -26.21
C GLY A 46 5.89 16.00 -27.17
N GLY A 47 7.06 16.49 -27.56
CA GLY A 47 7.96 15.82 -28.50
C GLY A 47 9.15 15.16 -27.79
N GLN A 48 9.89 14.34 -28.57
CA GLN A 48 11.09 13.62 -28.09
C GLN A 48 12.37 14.48 -28.12
N ALA A 49 12.34 15.66 -28.74
CA ALA A 49 13.53 16.49 -28.96
C ALA A 49 14.00 17.27 -27.72
N ARG A 50 13.23 17.30 -26.64
CA ARG A 50 13.54 18.02 -25.39
C ARG A 50 13.04 17.21 -24.20
N LEU A 51 13.51 17.59 -22.99
CA LEU A 51 12.99 17.02 -21.75
C LEU A 51 11.46 17.18 -21.71
N ASN A 52 10.76 16.05 -21.66
CA ASN A 52 9.30 16.00 -21.65
C ASN A 52 8.82 15.71 -20.22
N GLN A 53 8.45 16.78 -19.49
CA GLN A 53 7.96 16.64 -18.11
C GLN A 53 6.65 15.86 -18.01
N GLU A 54 5.80 15.88 -19.04
CA GLU A 54 4.56 15.12 -19.04
C GLU A 54 4.83 13.61 -19.18
N LEU A 55 5.87 13.22 -19.94
CA LEU A 55 6.33 11.84 -20.00
C LEU A 55 6.88 11.38 -18.63
N GLU A 56 7.71 12.20 -17.99
CA GLU A 56 8.25 11.89 -16.66
C GLU A 56 7.13 11.71 -15.63
N ARG A 57 6.13 12.60 -15.65
CA ARG A 57 4.96 12.49 -14.76
C ARG A 57 4.12 11.25 -15.05
N ALA A 58 3.94 10.88 -16.31
CA ALA A 58 3.21 9.67 -16.68
C ALA A 58 3.94 8.42 -16.18
N LEU A 59 5.26 8.34 -16.35
CA LEU A 59 6.07 7.23 -15.84
C LEU A 59 5.99 7.11 -14.31
N ARG A 60 6.02 8.23 -13.58
CA ARG A 60 5.82 8.19 -12.12
C ARG A 60 4.44 7.69 -11.71
N VAL A 61 3.39 7.98 -12.49
CA VAL A 61 2.06 7.43 -12.22
C VAL A 61 2.04 5.93 -12.44
N ALA A 62 2.74 5.41 -13.44
CA ALA A 62 2.91 3.97 -13.64
C ALA A 62 3.55 3.31 -12.41
N ASP A 63 4.65 3.87 -11.89
CA ASP A 63 5.32 3.38 -10.69
C ASP A 63 4.40 3.44 -9.45
N PHE A 64 3.62 4.51 -9.30
CA PHE A 64 2.68 4.65 -8.19
C PHE A 64 1.51 3.66 -8.25
N LEU A 65 1.06 3.26 -9.44
CA LEU A 65 0.03 2.23 -9.59
C LEU A 65 0.54 0.87 -9.11
N GLU A 66 1.79 0.50 -9.43
CA GLU A 66 2.41 -0.73 -8.95
C GLU A 66 2.65 -0.68 -7.43
N LEU A 67 3.20 0.42 -6.93
CA LEU A 67 3.41 0.60 -5.49
C LEU A 67 2.11 0.54 -4.71
N ALA A 68 1.03 1.13 -5.22
CA ALA A 68 -0.29 1.11 -4.59
C ALA A 68 -0.83 -0.32 -4.45
N GLU A 69 -0.67 -1.15 -5.48
CA GLU A 69 -1.06 -2.56 -5.40
C GLU A 69 -0.32 -3.30 -4.29
N VAL A 70 1.02 -3.14 -4.23
CA VAL A 70 1.83 -3.76 -3.17
C VAL A 70 1.46 -3.24 -1.78
N MET A 71 1.23 -1.93 -1.62
CA MET A 71 0.78 -1.35 -0.34
C MET A 71 -0.54 -1.95 0.14
N ILE A 72 -1.49 -2.15 -0.75
CA ILE A 72 -2.79 -2.74 -0.41
C ILE A 72 -2.63 -4.23 -0.07
N LEU A 73 -1.83 -4.98 -0.83
CA LEU A 73 -1.54 -6.38 -0.58
C LEU A 73 -0.87 -6.57 0.79
N ASP A 74 0.12 -5.74 1.14
CA ASP A 74 0.76 -5.77 2.45
C ASP A 74 -0.24 -5.46 3.57
N ALA A 75 -1.09 -4.46 3.39
CA ALA A 75 -2.13 -4.10 4.35
C ALA A 75 -3.19 -5.19 4.54
N LEU A 76 -3.51 -5.94 3.49
CA LEU A 76 -4.43 -7.10 3.55
C LEU A 76 -3.80 -8.28 4.29
N ASP A 77 -2.53 -8.55 4.01
CA ASP A 77 -1.80 -9.68 4.59
C ASP A 77 -1.52 -9.47 6.07
N ARG A 78 -1.17 -8.25 6.48
CA ARG A 78 -0.84 -7.91 7.87
C ARG A 78 -2.07 -7.84 8.76
N ARG A 79 -2.29 -8.90 9.53
CA ARG A 79 -3.49 -9.12 10.38
C ARG A 79 -3.27 -8.65 11.81
N GLU A 80 -2.98 -7.38 11.96
CA GLU A 80 -2.84 -6.68 13.24
C GLU A 80 -3.11 -5.20 13.05
N SER A 81 -3.07 -4.43 14.15
CA SER A 81 -2.95 -2.98 14.11
C SER A 81 -1.70 -2.54 14.87
N ALA A 82 -0.75 -1.90 14.16
CA ALA A 82 0.51 -1.44 14.72
C ALA A 82 0.97 -0.14 14.03
N GLY A 83 1.29 0.89 14.82
CA GLY A 83 1.71 2.19 14.32
C GLY A 83 0.64 2.84 13.43
N ALA A 84 1.02 3.21 12.22
CA ALA A 84 0.10 3.80 11.22
C ALA A 84 -0.76 2.77 10.48
N HIS A 85 -0.50 1.48 10.66
CA HIS A 85 -1.32 0.41 10.12
C HIS A 85 -2.45 0.09 11.11
N PHE A 86 -3.63 0.62 10.87
CA PHE A 86 -4.81 0.35 11.69
C PHE A 86 -5.86 -0.41 10.88
N ARG A 87 -6.15 -1.62 11.34
CA ARG A 87 -7.19 -2.50 10.78
C ARG A 87 -8.37 -2.54 11.75
N GLU A 88 -9.55 -2.17 11.28
CA GLU A 88 -10.77 -2.14 12.09
C GLU A 88 -11.08 -3.50 12.73
N GLU A 89 -10.76 -4.58 12.02
CA GLU A 89 -10.94 -5.96 12.49
C GLU A 89 -9.95 -6.36 13.60
N TYR A 90 -8.86 -5.59 13.75
CA TYR A 90 -7.81 -5.82 14.75
C TYR A 90 -7.69 -4.60 15.68
N ALA A 91 -8.82 -4.22 16.24
CA ALA A 91 -8.94 -3.25 17.31
C ALA A 91 -9.44 -3.91 18.60
N THR A 92 -9.02 -3.39 19.74
CA THR A 92 -9.56 -3.78 21.06
C THR A 92 -11.02 -3.35 21.19
N GLN A 93 -11.73 -3.86 22.21
CA GLN A 93 -13.10 -3.40 22.50
C GLN A 93 -13.19 -1.89 22.80
N GLY A 94 -12.07 -1.28 23.23
CA GLY A 94 -11.95 0.17 23.42
C GLY A 94 -11.61 0.96 22.14
N GLY A 95 -11.47 0.29 20.98
CA GLY A 95 -11.11 0.93 19.72
C GLY A 95 -9.62 1.21 19.55
N GLU A 96 -8.76 0.69 20.43
CA GLU A 96 -7.31 0.83 20.34
C GLU A 96 -6.68 -0.21 19.40
N ALA A 97 -5.51 0.08 18.87
CA ALA A 97 -4.76 -0.82 18.01
C ALA A 97 -4.40 -2.13 18.74
N GLN A 98 -4.75 -3.25 18.14
CA GLN A 98 -4.43 -4.59 18.64
C GLN A 98 -3.25 -5.16 17.85
N ARG A 99 -2.08 -5.19 18.49
CA ARG A 99 -0.85 -5.78 17.94
C ARG A 99 -0.86 -7.30 18.08
N ASN A 100 -0.14 -7.95 17.19
CA ASN A 100 0.15 -9.38 17.25
C ASN A 100 1.66 -9.61 17.03
N ASP A 101 2.45 -9.32 18.06
CA ASP A 101 3.91 -9.36 17.99
C ASP A 101 4.46 -10.76 17.75
N GLU A 102 3.73 -11.81 18.14
CA GLU A 102 4.12 -13.19 17.88
C GLU A 102 4.18 -13.50 16.39
N ALA A 103 3.19 -13.02 15.63
CA ALA A 103 3.09 -13.29 14.19
C ALA A 103 3.76 -12.22 13.32
N TRP A 104 3.82 -10.96 13.79
CA TRP A 104 4.13 -9.80 12.96
C TRP A 104 5.31 -8.95 13.43
N CYS A 105 6.10 -9.44 14.41
CA CYS A 105 7.37 -8.79 14.77
C CYS A 105 8.43 -8.99 13.69
N SER A 106 8.13 -8.53 12.49
CA SER A 106 8.97 -8.68 11.30
C SER A 106 8.74 -7.54 10.31
N VAL A 107 9.71 -7.32 9.42
CA VAL A 107 9.55 -6.50 8.23
C VAL A 107 9.14 -7.36 7.05
N SER A 108 8.34 -6.81 6.15
CA SER A 108 7.95 -7.42 4.88
C SER A 108 8.73 -6.78 3.75
N ALA A 109 9.37 -7.59 2.92
CA ALA A 109 9.96 -7.17 1.65
C ALA A 109 9.17 -7.79 0.51
N TRP A 110 8.67 -6.96 -0.39
CA TRP A 110 7.91 -7.39 -1.55
C TRP A 110 8.76 -7.36 -2.81
N GLN A 111 8.62 -8.36 -3.62
CA GLN A 111 9.30 -8.47 -4.91
C GLN A 111 8.28 -8.73 -6.01
N THR A 112 8.29 -7.89 -7.05
CA THR A 112 7.51 -8.13 -8.26
C THR A 112 8.31 -9.03 -9.21
N GLY A 113 7.69 -10.13 -9.65
CA GLY A 113 8.27 -11.03 -10.64
C GLY A 113 8.07 -10.54 -12.09
N PRO A 114 8.71 -11.20 -13.05
CA PRO A 114 8.58 -10.87 -14.47
C PRO A 114 7.16 -11.06 -15.03
N ASP A 115 6.37 -11.89 -14.37
CA ASP A 115 4.96 -12.17 -14.67
C ASP A 115 3.99 -11.15 -14.05
N GLY A 116 4.52 -10.13 -13.36
CA GLY A 116 3.72 -9.15 -12.61
C GLY A 116 3.17 -9.66 -11.28
N GLY A 117 3.47 -10.90 -10.89
CA GLY A 117 3.09 -11.45 -9.58
C GLY A 117 3.95 -10.86 -8.46
N HIS A 118 3.38 -10.77 -7.26
CA HIS A 118 4.07 -10.24 -6.09
C HIS A 118 4.36 -11.35 -5.08
N THR A 119 5.60 -11.42 -4.60
CA THR A 119 6.05 -12.38 -3.56
C THR A 119 6.52 -11.61 -2.34
N ARG A 120 6.03 -12.00 -1.16
CA ARG A 120 6.47 -11.46 0.11
C ARG A 120 7.57 -12.32 0.73
N ARG A 121 8.60 -11.66 1.26
CA ARG A 121 9.59 -12.24 2.17
C ARG A 121 9.49 -11.55 3.51
N SER A 122 9.69 -12.29 4.59
CA SER A 122 9.63 -11.77 5.96
C SER A 122 11.00 -11.92 6.63
N GLU A 123 11.43 -10.86 7.33
CA GLU A 123 12.64 -10.85 8.14
C GLU A 123 12.27 -10.49 9.59
N PRO A 124 12.59 -11.33 10.58
CA PRO A 124 12.26 -11.05 11.96
C PRO A 124 13.05 -9.86 12.49
N LEU A 125 12.38 -9.03 13.31
CA LEU A 125 13.00 -7.93 14.02
C LEU A 125 13.72 -8.44 15.27
N SER A 126 14.89 -7.88 15.57
CA SER A 126 15.67 -8.16 16.78
C SER A 126 15.86 -6.89 17.59
N PHE A 127 15.57 -6.96 18.89
CA PHE A 127 15.64 -5.83 19.83
C PHE A 127 16.69 -6.11 20.91
N SER A 128 17.97 -5.90 20.58
CA SER A 128 19.08 -6.20 21.49
C SER A 128 19.31 -5.15 22.57
N LEU A 129 18.91 -3.90 22.34
CA LEU A 129 19.19 -2.78 23.26
C LEU A 129 17.93 -2.28 23.97
N VAL A 130 16.82 -2.19 23.29
CA VAL A 130 15.55 -1.72 23.87
C VAL A 130 14.50 -2.81 23.65
N PRO A 131 13.94 -3.38 24.72
CA PRO A 131 12.89 -4.38 24.58
C PRO A 131 11.63 -3.76 23.97
N MET A 132 10.93 -4.55 23.17
CA MET A 132 9.65 -4.15 22.62
C MET A 132 8.62 -3.94 23.73
N GLN A 133 7.90 -2.82 23.68
CA GLN A 133 6.86 -2.46 24.66
C GLN A 133 5.56 -2.14 23.94
N VAL A 134 4.45 -2.57 24.52
CA VAL A 134 3.12 -2.14 24.08
C VAL A 134 2.83 -0.79 24.74
N ARG A 135 2.41 0.19 23.95
CA ARG A 135 2.03 1.49 24.46
C ARG A 135 0.63 1.39 25.12
N ASP A 136 0.52 1.82 26.36
CA ASP A 136 -0.75 1.99 27.06
C ASP A 136 -1.06 3.48 27.15
N TYR A 137 -2.28 3.88 26.79
CA TYR A 137 -2.75 5.27 26.81
C TYR A 137 -3.69 5.54 28.00
N ARG A 138 -3.70 4.67 29.02
CA ARG A 138 -4.48 4.85 30.26
C ARG A 138 -3.77 5.75 31.27
#